data_a53b1f78da88b43a8d7fb79fe6a67c30
#
_entry.id   a53b1f78da88b43a8d7fb79fe6a67c30
#
_cell.length_a   1.000
_cell.length_b   1.000
_cell.length_c   1.000
_cell.angle_alpha   90.00
_cell.angle_beta   90.00
_cell.angle_gamma   90.00
#
_symmetry.space_group_name_H-M   'P 1'
#
loop_
_entity.id
_entity.type
_entity.pdbx_description
1 polymer ?
#
loop_
_entity_poly.entity_id
_entity_poly.type
_entity_poly.pdbx_seq_one_letter_code
_entity_poly.pdbx_strand_id
1 'polypeptide(L)'
;MQLKIIDQSGCLYLKVQAERIDAAAAIQFKDLMRRALTPSLQQKIIDLEQINFIDSTGLGALISLQKAQQNAAKLTTCSLHPQVAKVFKLTRMDEVFDIYATAEAALKAASAAPAFKADED
;
A
#
# COMPACT_ATOMS: atom_id res chain seq x y z
N MET A 1 14.66 -8.15 -2.88
CA MET A 1 13.31 -7.57 -2.93
C MET A 1 13.16 -6.75 -4.18
N GLN A 2 12.07 -6.92 -4.87
CA GLN A 2 11.78 -6.20 -6.09
C GLN A 2 10.35 -5.67 -6.07
N LEU A 3 10.06 -4.68 -6.88
CA LEU A 3 8.72 -4.15 -7.06
C LEU A 3 8.29 -4.34 -8.50
N LYS A 4 7.05 -4.78 -8.69
CA LYS A 4 6.42 -4.75 -10.00
C LYS A 4 5.52 -3.51 -9.99
N ILE A 5 5.75 -2.60 -10.92
CA ILE A 5 5.06 -1.32 -10.95
C ILE A 5 4.27 -1.17 -12.24
N ILE A 6 2.98 -0.85 -12.09
CA ILE A 6 2.12 -0.57 -13.23
C ILE A 6 1.49 0.79 -12.98
N ASP A 7 1.74 1.74 -13.87
CA ASP A 7 1.23 3.09 -13.75
C ASP A 7 0.25 3.33 -14.89
N GLN A 8 -1.01 3.44 -14.57
CA GLN A 8 -2.03 3.72 -15.59
C GLN A 8 -3.22 4.47 -15.02
N SER A 9 -3.69 5.41 -15.80
CA SER A 9 -4.97 6.10 -15.58
C SER A 9 -5.22 6.59 -14.17
N GLY A 10 -4.25 7.29 -13.61
CA GLY A 10 -4.40 7.87 -12.29
C GLY A 10 -4.23 6.89 -11.15
N CYS A 11 -3.82 5.66 -11.45
CA CYS A 11 -3.58 4.63 -10.45
C CYS A 11 -2.18 4.06 -10.60
N LEU A 12 -1.46 3.99 -9.48
CA LEU A 12 -0.14 3.37 -9.42
C LEU A 12 -0.28 2.06 -8.64
N TYR A 13 -0.01 0.95 -9.30
CA TYR A 13 -0.08 -0.37 -8.70
C TYR A 13 1.34 -0.89 -8.45
N LEU A 14 1.61 -1.28 -7.21
CA LEU A 14 2.92 -1.74 -6.78
C LEU A 14 2.79 -3.11 -6.14
N LYS A 15 3.37 -4.14 -6.75
CA LYS A 15 3.39 -5.46 -6.13
C LYS A 15 4.76 -5.69 -5.50
N VAL A 16 4.77 -5.98 -4.21
CA VAL A 16 6.00 -6.20 -3.47
C VAL A 16 6.41 -7.66 -3.64
N GLN A 17 7.53 -7.88 -4.30
CA GLN A 17 8.01 -9.23 -4.59
C GLN A 17 9.06 -9.64 -3.57
N ALA A 18 8.57 -10.08 -2.42
CA ALA A 18 9.36 -10.58 -1.31
C ALA A 18 8.43 -11.38 -0.41
N GLU A 19 8.97 -12.22 0.44
CA GLU A 19 8.16 -13.02 1.35
C GLU A 19 7.96 -12.34 2.69
N ARG A 20 8.85 -11.44 3.07
CA ARG A 20 8.87 -10.85 4.41
C ARG A 20 9.20 -9.38 4.38
N ILE A 21 8.57 -8.65 5.29
CA ILE A 21 8.98 -7.28 5.58
C ILE A 21 9.31 -7.26 7.08
N ASP A 22 10.49 -7.70 7.41
CA ASP A 22 10.99 -7.74 8.78
C ASP A 22 12.11 -6.72 8.96
N ALA A 23 12.73 -6.73 10.14
CA ALA A 23 13.79 -5.76 10.45
C ALA A 23 14.92 -5.79 9.42
N ALA A 24 15.25 -6.99 8.92
CA ALA A 24 16.34 -7.12 7.96
C ALA A 24 15.98 -6.51 6.60
N ALA A 25 14.72 -6.57 6.21
CA ALA A 25 14.26 -6.11 4.90
C ALA A 25 13.69 -4.68 4.92
N ALA A 26 13.38 -4.16 6.10
CA ALA A 26 12.63 -2.92 6.21
C ALA A 26 13.31 -1.71 5.56
N ILE A 27 14.62 -1.61 5.68
CA ILE A 27 15.36 -0.47 5.11
C ILE A 27 15.28 -0.50 3.59
N GLN A 28 15.54 -1.66 3.00
CA GLN A 28 15.45 -1.83 1.55
C GLN A 28 14.04 -1.58 1.06
N PHE A 29 13.07 -2.15 1.75
CA PHE A 29 11.65 -2.00 1.42
C PHE A 29 11.26 -0.51 1.42
N LYS A 30 11.61 0.20 2.48
CA LYS A 30 11.25 1.60 2.61
C LYS A 30 11.92 2.45 1.52
N ASP A 31 13.17 2.15 1.21
CA ASP A 31 13.90 2.88 0.18
C ASP A 31 13.28 2.68 -1.20
N LEU A 32 12.99 1.43 -1.56
CA LEU A 32 12.36 1.11 -2.84
C LEU A 32 10.98 1.77 -2.96
N MET A 33 10.18 1.67 -1.92
CA MET A 33 8.82 2.19 -1.94
C MET A 33 8.81 3.71 -1.97
N ARG A 34 9.72 4.35 -1.25
CA ARG A 34 9.79 5.80 -1.23
C ARG A 34 10.08 6.36 -2.61
N ARG A 35 10.91 5.69 -3.38
CA ARG A 35 11.22 6.13 -4.74
C ARG A 35 10.00 5.99 -5.65
N ALA A 36 9.19 4.96 -5.43
CA ALA A 36 8.02 4.69 -6.26
C ALA A 36 6.81 5.51 -5.84
N LEU A 37 6.69 5.83 -4.54
CA LEU A 37 5.51 6.46 -3.98
C LEU A 37 5.71 7.96 -3.75
N THR A 38 6.05 8.68 -4.81
CA THR A 38 6.16 10.14 -4.68
C THR A 38 4.77 10.72 -4.39
N PRO A 39 4.68 11.72 -3.50
CA PRO A 39 3.37 12.33 -3.18
C PRO A 39 2.72 12.91 -4.42
N SER A 40 1.46 12.58 -4.63
CA SER A 40 0.68 13.05 -5.77
C SER A 40 -0.79 12.75 -5.50
N LEU A 41 -1.67 13.20 -6.39
CA LEU A 41 -3.09 12.90 -6.30
C LEU A 41 -3.42 11.52 -6.88
N GLN A 42 -2.44 10.82 -7.40
CA GLN A 42 -2.63 9.51 -7.97
C GLN A 42 -3.01 8.51 -6.88
N GLN A 43 -3.96 7.63 -7.18
CA GLN A 43 -4.30 6.52 -6.29
C GLN A 43 -3.14 5.52 -6.28
N LYS A 44 -2.78 5.03 -5.11
CA LYS A 44 -1.62 4.14 -4.97
C LYS A 44 -2.04 2.87 -4.26
N ILE A 45 -1.80 1.73 -4.91
CA ILE A 45 -2.16 0.42 -4.41
C ILE A 45 -0.89 -0.39 -4.16
N ILE A 46 -0.74 -0.90 -2.95
CA ILE A 46 0.38 -1.75 -2.56
C ILE A 46 -0.16 -3.16 -2.42
N ASP A 47 0.24 -4.04 -3.34
CA ASP A 47 -0.19 -5.44 -3.33
C ASP A 47 0.80 -6.25 -2.51
N LEU A 48 0.32 -6.83 -1.43
CA LEU A 48 1.12 -7.59 -0.48
C LEU A 48 0.89 -9.09 -0.59
N GLU A 49 0.41 -9.56 -1.74
CA GLU A 49 0.08 -10.97 -1.93
C GLU A 49 1.21 -11.92 -1.58
N GLN A 50 2.43 -11.55 -1.92
CA GLN A 50 3.58 -12.44 -1.71
C GLN A 50 4.17 -12.33 -0.31
N ILE A 51 3.76 -11.33 0.46
CA ILE A 51 4.27 -11.14 1.81
C ILE A 51 3.51 -12.05 2.77
N ASN A 52 4.21 -12.97 3.43
CA ASN A 52 3.57 -13.84 4.39
C ASN A 52 3.99 -13.54 5.83
N PHE A 53 4.87 -12.58 6.04
CA PHE A 53 5.30 -12.19 7.38
C PHE A 53 5.65 -10.71 7.43
N ILE A 54 5.20 -10.04 8.48
CA ILE A 54 5.55 -8.66 8.74
C ILE A 54 5.69 -8.49 10.25
N ASP A 55 6.73 -7.80 10.69
CA ASP A 55 6.94 -7.51 12.12
C ASP A 55 6.72 -6.02 12.38
N SER A 56 6.98 -5.59 13.61
CA SER A 56 6.75 -4.20 14.00
C SER A 56 7.61 -3.22 13.20
N THR A 57 8.82 -3.62 12.83
CA THR A 57 9.69 -2.77 12.02
C THR A 57 9.12 -2.60 10.62
N GLY A 58 8.59 -3.68 10.05
CA GLY A 58 7.93 -3.63 8.75
C GLY A 58 6.67 -2.78 8.77
N LEU A 59 5.87 -2.92 9.83
CA LEU A 59 4.69 -2.08 10.00
C LEU A 59 5.08 -0.61 10.12
N GLY A 60 6.14 -0.33 10.89
CA GLY A 60 6.64 1.04 11.02
C GLY A 60 7.07 1.62 9.68
N ALA A 61 7.67 0.79 8.83
CA ALA A 61 8.06 1.22 7.50
C ALA A 61 6.84 1.60 6.65
N LEU A 62 5.78 0.79 6.71
CA LEU A 62 4.53 1.09 5.99
C LEU A 62 3.90 2.39 6.49
N ILE A 63 3.85 2.57 7.81
CA ILE A 63 3.31 3.80 8.40
C ILE A 63 4.12 5.01 7.95
N SER A 64 5.44 4.87 7.92
CA SER A 64 6.33 5.92 7.48
C SER A 64 6.05 6.33 6.02
N LEU A 65 5.74 5.36 5.18
CA LEU A 65 5.39 5.63 3.79
C LEU A 65 4.09 6.43 3.68
N GLN A 66 3.09 6.08 4.51
CA GLN A 66 1.84 6.83 4.52
C GLN A 66 2.06 8.27 4.98
N LYS A 67 2.88 8.46 6.00
CA LYS A 67 3.18 9.81 6.48
C LYS A 67 3.89 10.64 5.41
N ALA A 68 4.72 10.01 4.61
CA ALA A 68 5.45 10.70 3.56
C ALA A 68 4.55 11.15 2.42
N GLN A 69 3.32 10.65 2.34
CA GLN A 69 2.37 11.10 1.33
C GLN A 69 1.80 12.48 1.65
N GLN A 70 2.09 12.99 2.83
CA GLN A 70 1.65 14.32 3.26
C GLN A 70 0.12 14.43 3.19
N ASN A 71 -0.42 15.32 2.36
CA ASN A 71 -1.85 15.53 2.28
C ASN A 71 -2.53 14.70 1.18
N ALA A 72 -1.82 13.74 0.63
CA ALA A 72 -2.40 12.86 -0.38
C ALA A 72 -3.36 11.87 0.28
N ALA A 73 -4.14 11.19 -0.55
CA ALA A 73 -5.08 10.19 -0.08
C ALA A 73 -4.35 9.04 0.63
N LYS A 74 -5.10 8.28 1.42
CA LYS A 74 -4.56 7.09 2.05
C LYS A 74 -4.01 6.13 1.01
N LEU A 75 -2.90 5.51 1.34
CA LEU A 75 -2.40 4.40 0.54
C LEU A 75 -3.36 3.23 0.69
N THR A 76 -3.51 2.47 -0.37
CA THR A 76 -4.35 1.27 -0.39
C THR A 76 -3.46 0.04 -0.32
N THR A 77 -3.83 -0.94 0.50
CA THR A 77 -3.17 -2.25 0.50
C THR A 77 -4.18 -3.31 0.07
N CYS A 78 -3.70 -4.39 -0.50
CA CYS A 78 -4.59 -5.47 -0.93
C CYS A 78 -3.91 -6.82 -0.86
N SER A 79 -4.74 -7.87 -0.93
CA SER A 79 -4.29 -9.26 -1.04
C SER A 79 -3.45 -9.69 0.17
N LEU A 80 -3.85 -9.28 1.37
CA LEU A 80 -3.09 -9.61 2.57
C LEU A 80 -3.16 -11.10 2.86
N HIS A 81 -2.00 -11.73 3.07
CA HIS A 81 -1.94 -13.08 3.59
C HIS A 81 -2.67 -13.11 4.94
N PRO A 82 -3.37 -14.21 5.29
CA PRO A 82 -4.13 -14.25 6.55
C PRO A 82 -3.33 -13.84 7.79
N GLN A 83 -2.06 -14.22 7.87
CA GLN A 83 -1.24 -13.83 9.02
C GLN A 83 -0.95 -12.34 9.03
N VAL A 84 -0.76 -11.74 7.87
CA VAL A 84 -0.54 -10.30 7.75
C VAL A 84 -1.82 -9.54 8.04
N ALA A 85 -2.95 -10.05 7.53
CA ALA A 85 -4.26 -9.44 7.79
C ALA A 85 -4.56 -9.42 9.29
N LYS A 86 -4.20 -10.48 10.00
CA LYS A 86 -4.40 -10.56 11.44
C LYS A 86 -3.58 -9.49 12.18
N VAL A 87 -2.32 -9.31 11.78
CA VAL A 87 -1.47 -8.28 12.36
C VAL A 87 -2.04 -6.89 12.07
N PHE A 88 -2.50 -6.66 10.84
CA PHE A 88 -3.11 -5.39 10.46
C PHE A 88 -4.34 -5.10 11.33
N LYS A 89 -5.16 -6.12 11.56
CA LYS A 89 -6.36 -5.94 12.37
C LYS A 89 -6.01 -5.61 13.82
N LEU A 90 -5.05 -6.34 14.39
CA LEU A 90 -4.66 -6.15 15.79
C LEU A 90 -3.99 -4.80 16.02
N THR A 91 -3.33 -4.25 15.02
CA THR A 91 -2.62 -2.99 15.15
C THR A 91 -3.40 -1.81 14.55
N ARG A 92 -4.63 -2.03 14.14
CA ARG A 92 -5.51 -1.01 13.59
C ARG A 92 -4.94 -0.33 12.35
N MET A 93 -4.29 -1.11 11.50
CA MET A 93 -3.76 -0.58 10.24
C MET A 93 -4.89 -0.17 9.29
N ASP A 94 -6.11 -0.64 9.54
CA ASP A 94 -7.29 -0.22 8.79
C ASP A 94 -7.59 1.28 8.97
N GLU A 95 -7.05 1.89 10.01
CA GLU A 95 -7.18 3.34 10.21
C GLU A 95 -6.12 4.11 9.43
N VAL A 96 -5.05 3.45 9.06
CA VAL A 96 -3.92 4.08 8.35
C VAL A 96 -4.05 3.89 6.85
N PHE A 97 -4.52 2.71 6.42
CA PHE A 97 -4.63 2.35 5.01
C PHE A 97 -6.05 1.95 4.66
N ASP A 98 -6.41 2.11 3.39
CA ASP A 98 -7.58 1.44 2.84
C ASP A 98 -7.15 0.03 2.50
N ILE A 99 -7.97 -0.97 2.85
CA ILE A 99 -7.61 -2.38 2.70
C ILE A 99 -8.67 -3.09 1.87
N TYR A 100 -8.22 -3.78 0.81
CA TYR A 100 -9.12 -4.57 -0.05
C TYR A 100 -8.65 -6.01 -0.07
N ALA A 101 -9.60 -6.93 -0.26
CA ALA A 101 -9.30 -8.35 -0.23
C ALA A 101 -8.43 -8.77 -1.42
N THR A 102 -8.60 -8.14 -2.57
CA THR A 102 -7.89 -8.51 -3.80
C THR A 102 -7.40 -7.27 -4.54
N ALA A 103 -6.40 -7.49 -5.40
CA ALA A 103 -5.92 -6.42 -6.27
C ALA A 103 -7.04 -5.93 -7.19
N GLU A 104 -7.87 -6.86 -7.67
CA GLU A 104 -8.98 -6.52 -8.55
C GLU A 104 -9.95 -5.57 -7.86
N ALA A 105 -10.31 -5.86 -6.61
CA ALA A 105 -11.20 -5.00 -5.86
C ALA A 105 -10.58 -3.63 -5.61
N ALA A 106 -9.27 -3.59 -5.31
CA ALA A 106 -8.57 -2.34 -5.09
C ALA A 106 -8.52 -1.49 -6.36
N LEU A 107 -8.24 -2.11 -7.50
CA LEU A 107 -8.19 -1.41 -8.78
C LEU A 107 -9.56 -0.89 -9.18
N LYS A 108 -10.59 -1.67 -8.93
CA LYS A 108 -11.95 -1.26 -9.23
C LYS A 108 -12.34 -0.05 -8.38
N ALA A 109 -12.00 -0.07 -7.10
CA ALA A 109 -12.30 1.04 -6.21
C ALA A 109 -11.54 2.30 -6.64
N ALA A 110 -10.29 2.15 -7.06
CA ALA A 110 -9.48 3.27 -7.53
C ALA A 110 -10.07 3.88 -8.80
N SER A 111 -10.55 3.04 -9.72
CA SER A 111 -11.17 3.52 -10.95
C SER A 111 -12.47 4.26 -10.67
N ALA A 112 -13.22 3.80 -9.68
CA ALA A 112 -14.48 4.40 -9.32
C ALA A 112 -14.29 5.62 -8.42
N ALA A 113 -13.12 5.78 -7.85
CA ALA A 113 -12.88 6.88 -6.94
C ALA A 113 -13.08 8.21 -7.65
N PRO A 114 -13.86 9.07 -7.07
CA PRO A 114 -14.09 10.31 -7.70
C PRO A 114 -12.92 11.17 -7.51
N ALA A 115 -12.07 11.06 -8.42
CA ALA A 115 -11.04 12.00 -8.40
C ALA A 115 -11.71 13.28 -8.41
N PHE A 116 -12.85 13.19 -8.76
CA PHE A 116 -13.51 14.22 -8.82
C PHE A 116 -14.68 14.25 -8.06
N LYS A 117 -14.77 13.71 -7.41
CA LYS A 117 -15.62 13.86 -6.65
C LYS A 117 -15.82 15.02 -6.20
N ALA A 118 -15.26 15.31 -6.28
CA ALA A 118 -15.40 16.33 -5.97
C ALA A 118 -16.13 17.15 -6.81
N ASP A 119 -16.33 17.05 -7.56
CA ASP A 119 -16.83 17.77 -8.25
C ASP A 119 -18.07 17.78 -8.24
N GLU A 120 -18.44 17.45 -7.90
CA GLU A 120 -19.33 17.53 -7.79
C GLU A 120 -19.78 18.15 -7.26
N ASP A 121 -19.86 18.48 -7.37
CA ASP A 121 -20.11 18.99 -6.91
C ASP A 121 -20.31 19.39 -6.58
#